data_c1e355d104d9e630f9f3aaaeb74de5d0
#
_entry.id   c1e355d104d9e630f9f3aaaeb74de5d0
#
_cell.length_a   1.000
_cell.length_b   1.000
_cell.length_c   1.000
_cell.angle_alpha   90.00
_cell.angle_beta   90.00
_cell.angle_gamma   90.00
#
_symmetry.space_group_name_H-M   'P 1'
#
loop_
_entity.id
_entity.type
_entity.pdbx_description
1 polymer ?
#
loop_
_entity_poly.entity_id
_entity_poly.type
_entity_poly.pdbx_seq_one_letter_code
_entity_poly.pdbx_strand_id
1 'polypeptide(L)'
;CIRDRLFFISLIFLPIQTSWEEYVFRGYLMQGIGILFKNRWTPLFLTSLMFGLLHYWNPEITKLGSILLIHYVLTGLFFGILTLMDDGMELSLGFHAGNNFMISILVTADWTVLQTDSILKSVGDPKAGSILLPVFFIYPLIILYFSKKYNWKDWNNKLFGKISLDNKI
;
A
#
# COMPACT_ATOMS: atom_id res chain seq x y z
N CYS A 1 8.62 26.68 -13.52
CA CYS A 1 7.20 26.33 -13.71
C CYS A 1 6.63 25.65 -12.45
N ILE A 2 5.32 25.75 -12.18
CA ILE A 2 4.68 25.11 -11.01
C ILE A 2 4.86 23.58 -11.07
N ARG A 3 4.74 22.99 -12.26
CA ARG A 3 4.92 21.55 -12.47
C ARG A 3 6.34 21.06 -12.21
N ASP A 4 7.36 21.88 -12.46
CA ASP A 4 8.75 21.51 -12.16
C ASP A 4 8.95 21.41 -10.63
N ARG A 5 8.35 22.34 -9.88
CA ARG A 5 8.38 22.29 -8.40
C ARG A 5 7.64 21.07 -7.89
N LEU A 6 6.45 20.77 -8.44
CA LEU A 6 5.69 19.58 -8.11
C LEU A 6 6.51 18.31 -8.33
N PHE A 7 7.18 18.19 -9.47
CA PHE A 7 8.01 17.04 -9.80
C PHE A 7 9.09 16.82 -8.72
N PHE A 8 9.89 17.84 -8.42
CA PHE A 8 10.98 17.71 -7.43
C PHE A 8 10.46 17.49 -6.01
N ILE A 9 9.39 18.19 -5.61
CA ILE A 9 8.77 18.01 -4.30
C ILE A 9 8.23 16.57 -4.17
N SER A 10 7.48 16.09 -5.14
CA SER A 10 6.92 14.74 -5.13
C SER A 10 8.01 13.67 -5.17
N LEU A 11 9.08 13.86 -5.95
CA LEU A 11 10.19 12.92 -6.06
C LEU A 11 10.93 12.73 -4.73
N ILE A 12 10.98 13.76 -3.88
CA ILE A 12 11.71 13.71 -2.60
C ILE A 12 10.75 13.36 -1.45
N PHE A 13 9.65 14.08 -1.31
CA PHE A 13 8.80 13.99 -0.11
C PHE A 13 7.85 12.80 -0.12
N LEU A 14 7.33 12.38 -1.27
CA LEU A 14 6.46 11.19 -1.30
C LEU A 14 7.20 9.90 -0.96
N PRO A 15 8.42 9.63 -1.46
CA PRO A 15 9.20 8.48 -0.97
C PRO A 15 9.49 8.52 0.52
N ILE A 16 9.77 9.70 1.10
CA ILE A 16 9.99 9.84 2.54
C ILE A 16 8.71 9.51 3.31
N GLN A 17 7.57 10.09 2.92
CA GLN A 17 6.27 9.84 3.55
C GLN A 17 5.88 8.36 3.47
N THR A 18 5.89 7.79 2.27
CA THR A 18 5.49 6.39 2.07
C THR A 18 6.44 5.41 2.74
N SER A 19 7.74 5.72 2.77
CA SER A 19 8.72 4.91 3.49
C SER A 19 8.44 4.90 4.99
N TRP A 20 8.10 6.05 5.58
CA TRP A 20 7.72 6.11 6.98
C TRP A 20 6.51 5.21 7.28
N GLU A 21 5.50 5.24 6.43
CA GLU A 21 4.32 4.37 6.55
C GLU A 21 4.71 2.89 6.45
N GLU A 22 5.52 2.51 5.46
CA GLU A 22 5.95 1.11 5.30
C GLU A 22 6.82 0.66 6.50
N TYR A 23 7.74 1.48 6.99
CA TYR A 23 8.54 1.14 8.18
C TYR A 23 7.68 0.95 9.43
N VAL A 24 6.67 1.77 9.63
CA VAL A 24 5.75 1.61 10.77
C VAL A 24 4.92 0.34 10.63
N PHE A 25 4.27 0.14 9.48
CA PHE A 25 3.31 -0.96 9.32
C PHE A 25 4.00 -2.31 9.06
N ARG A 26 4.96 -2.37 8.15
CA ARG A 26 5.61 -3.62 7.71
C ARG A 26 6.91 -3.89 8.46
N GLY A 27 7.65 -2.85 8.76
CA GLY A 27 8.88 -2.96 9.54
C GLY A 27 8.62 -3.19 11.02
N TYR A 28 7.83 -2.37 11.68
CA TYR A 28 7.68 -2.39 13.13
C TYR A 28 6.43 -3.17 13.60
N LEU A 29 5.24 -2.74 13.20
CA LEU A 29 3.99 -3.33 13.71
C LEU A 29 3.82 -4.79 13.27
N MET A 30 4.09 -5.09 12.00
CA MET A 30 3.95 -6.46 11.51
C MET A 30 4.88 -7.43 12.25
N GLN A 31 6.11 -7.03 12.51
CA GLN A 31 7.05 -7.86 13.27
C GLN A 31 6.63 -7.99 14.74
N GLY A 32 6.30 -6.88 15.41
CA GLY A 32 5.89 -6.87 16.81
C GLY A 32 4.63 -7.73 17.06
N ILE A 33 3.59 -7.55 16.23
CA ILE A 33 2.36 -8.36 16.31
C ILE A 33 2.66 -9.83 15.98
N GLY A 34 3.54 -10.08 15.00
CA GLY A 34 3.97 -11.43 14.63
C GLY A 34 4.62 -12.19 15.78
N ILE A 35 5.48 -11.55 16.54
CA ILE A 35 6.10 -12.11 17.75
C ILE A 35 5.04 -12.40 18.81
N LEU A 36 4.11 -11.49 19.05
CA LEU A 36 3.05 -11.66 20.06
C LEU A 36 2.12 -12.83 19.73
N PHE A 37 1.66 -12.92 18.50
CA PHE A 37 0.69 -13.94 18.06
C PHE A 37 1.33 -15.22 17.53
N LYS A 38 2.65 -15.24 17.36
CA LYS A 38 3.45 -16.39 16.87
C LYS A 38 2.96 -16.96 15.52
N ASN A 39 2.40 -16.13 14.68
CA ASN A 39 1.98 -16.48 13.32
C ASN A 39 2.11 -15.28 12.37
N ARG A 40 2.10 -15.54 11.07
CA ARG A 40 2.29 -14.52 10.02
C ARG A 40 0.97 -13.89 9.55
N TRP A 41 -0.13 -14.61 9.68
CA TRP A 41 -1.45 -14.15 9.22
C TRP A 41 -2.01 -13.01 10.06
N THR A 42 -1.97 -13.12 11.38
CA THR A 42 -2.52 -12.10 12.29
C THR A 42 -1.90 -10.72 12.07
N PRO A 43 -0.56 -10.56 12.05
CA PRO A 43 0.03 -9.26 11.77
C PRO A 43 -0.29 -8.74 10.36
N LEU A 44 -0.30 -9.61 9.35
CA LEU A 44 -0.67 -9.23 7.98
C LEU A 44 -2.07 -8.62 7.95
N PHE A 45 -3.06 -9.28 8.55
CA PHE A 45 -4.44 -8.80 8.56
C PHE A 45 -4.60 -7.53 9.42
N LEU A 46 -4.08 -7.52 10.66
CA LEU A 46 -4.24 -6.38 11.57
C LEU A 46 -3.55 -5.12 11.04
N THR A 47 -2.33 -5.22 10.53
CA THR A 47 -1.65 -4.05 9.98
C THR A 47 -2.32 -3.52 8.71
N SER A 48 -2.90 -4.40 7.89
CA SER A 48 -3.68 -4.00 6.72
C SER A 48 -4.97 -3.27 7.11
N LEU A 49 -5.66 -3.77 8.13
CA LEU A 49 -6.86 -3.14 8.67
C LEU A 49 -6.54 -1.77 9.27
N MET A 50 -5.49 -1.68 10.09
CA MET A 50 -5.03 -0.41 10.67
C MET A 50 -4.64 0.60 9.58
N PHE A 51 -3.91 0.16 8.57
CA PHE A 51 -3.54 0.99 7.41
C PHE A 51 -4.79 1.57 6.72
N GLY A 52 -5.80 0.73 6.46
CA GLY A 52 -7.05 1.18 5.87
C GLY A 52 -7.80 2.18 6.76
N LEU A 53 -7.89 1.91 8.07
CA LEU A 53 -8.60 2.75 9.01
C LEU A 53 -7.97 4.15 9.19
N LEU A 54 -6.65 4.28 9.07
CA LEU A 54 -5.99 5.59 9.10
C LEU A 54 -6.41 6.51 7.93
N HIS A 55 -6.91 5.93 6.85
CA HIS A 55 -7.41 6.67 5.70
C HIS A 55 -8.89 7.08 5.84
N TYR A 56 -9.54 6.78 6.99
CA TYR A 56 -10.96 7.07 7.21
C TYR A 56 -11.31 8.56 7.04
N TRP A 57 -10.40 9.45 7.41
CA TRP A 57 -10.60 10.90 7.32
C TRP A 57 -10.22 11.51 5.97
N ASN A 58 -9.82 10.69 5.01
CA ASN A 58 -9.48 11.19 3.68
C ASN A 58 -10.73 11.75 2.96
N PRO A 59 -10.60 12.85 2.20
CA PRO A 59 -11.72 13.47 1.49
C PRO A 59 -12.41 12.53 0.51
N GLU A 60 -11.72 11.54 -0.03
CA GLU A 60 -12.29 10.49 -0.89
C GLU A 60 -13.39 9.69 -0.18
N ILE A 61 -13.21 9.42 1.11
CA ILE A 61 -14.22 8.71 1.92
C ILE A 61 -15.49 9.55 2.06
N THR A 62 -15.35 10.86 2.26
CA THR A 62 -16.49 11.78 2.33
C THR A 62 -17.26 11.82 1.01
N LYS A 63 -16.56 11.77 -0.13
CA LYS A 63 -17.17 11.87 -1.47
C LYS A 63 -17.77 10.54 -1.95
N LEU A 64 -17.12 9.40 -1.68
CA LEU A 64 -17.45 8.08 -2.22
C LEU A 64 -18.07 7.11 -1.22
N GLY A 65 -18.06 7.47 0.06
CA GLY A 65 -18.56 6.64 1.16
C GLY A 65 -17.50 5.66 1.71
N SER A 66 -17.84 5.07 2.86
CA SER A 66 -16.95 4.17 3.62
C SER A 66 -16.57 2.89 2.87
N ILE A 67 -17.24 2.55 1.78
CA ILE A 67 -16.86 1.42 0.93
C ILE A 67 -15.43 1.54 0.40
N LEU A 68 -14.91 2.77 0.29
CA LEU A 68 -13.54 3.01 -0.15
C LEU A 68 -12.48 2.56 0.87
N LEU A 69 -12.86 2.34 2.14
CA LEU A 69 -11.98 1.71 3.12
C LEU A 69 -11.51 0.33 2.67
N ILE A 70 -12.35 -0.39 1.91
CA ILE A 70 -11.98 -1.68 1.33
C ILE A 70 -10.76 -1.52 0.42
N HIS A 71 -10.72 -0.46 -0.39
CA HIS A 71 -9.55 -0.15 -1.23
C HIS A 71 -8.27 0.00 -0.38
N TYR A 72 -8.32 0.81 0.68
CA TYR A 72 -7.15 1.05 1.53
C TYR A 72 -6.72 -0.19 2.33
N VAL A 73 -7.67 -0.97 2.85
CA VAL A 73 -7.37 -2.23 3.56
C VAL A 73 -6.72 -3.23 2.61
N LEU A 74 -7.26 -3.40 1.39
CA LEU A 74 -6.71 -4.31 0.39
C LEU A 74 -5.37 -3.81 -0.16
N THR A 75 -5.15 -2.50 -0.25
CA THR A 75 -3.84 -1.91 -0.55
C THR A 75 -2.83 -2.24 0.57
N GLY A 76 -3.26 -2.12 1.82
CA GLY A 76 -2.47 -2.55 2.97
C GLY A 76 -2.11 -4.03 2.91
N LEU A 77 -3.07 -4.88 2.56
CA LEU A 77 -2.85 -6.32 2.39
C LEU A 77 -1.87 -6.62 1.25
N PHE A 78 -2.00 -5.93 0.12
CA PHE A 78 -1.09 -6.04 -1.02
C PHE A 78 0.36 -5.75 -0.62
N PHE A 79 0.63 -4.63 0.05
CA PHE A 79 1.98 -4.30 0.52
C PHE A 79 2.52 -5.30 1.55
N GLY A 80 1.65 -5.79 2.45
CA GLY A 80 2.02 -6.83 3.41
C GLY A 80 2.38 -8.16 2.72
N ILE A 81 1.64 -8.56 1.67
CA ILE A 81 1.97 -9.74 0.86
C ILE A 81 3.31 -9.56 0.16
N LEU A 82 3.56 -8.40 -0.47
CA LEU A 82 4.86 -8.13 -1.10
C LEU A 82 5.99 -8.31 -0.09
N THR A 83 5.87 -7.73 1.10
CA THR A 83 6.87 -7.80 2.17
C THR A 83 7.12 -9.24 2.64
N LEU A 84 6.07 -10.03 2.89
CA LEU A 84 6.21 -11.40 3.37
C LEU A 84 6.73 -12.36 2.30
N MET A 85 6.32 -12.16 1.04
CA MET A 85 6.74 -13.04 -0.05
C MET A 85 8.17 -12.77 -0.50
N ASP A 86 8.63 -11.53 -0.41
CA ASP A 86 9.97 -11.12 -0.84
C ASP A 86 11.02 -11.19 0.30
N ASP A 87 10.58 -11.53 1.53
CA ASP A 87 11.40 -11.50 2.76
C ASP A 87 12.08 -10.14 3.00
N GLY A 88 11.50 -9.06 2.48
CA GLY A 88 12.02 -7.71 2.53
C GLY A 88 10.96 -6.66 2.24
N MET A 89 11.29 -5.39 2.42
CA MET A 89 10.36 -4.28 2.23
C MET A 89 10.59 -3.50 0.92
N GLU A 90 11.58 -3.87 0.14
CA GLU A 90 12.03 -3.11 -1.04
C GLU A 90 10.92 -2.98 -2.08
N LEU A 91 10.18 -4.06 -2.32
CA LEU A 91 9.07 -4.05 -3.26
C LEU A 91 7.89 -3.20 -2.76
N SER A 92 7.53 -3.30 -1.49
CA SER A 92 6.45 -2.50 -0.91
C SER A 92 6.82 -1.02 -0.87
N LEU A 93 8.04 -0.67 -0.45
CA LEU A 93 8.57 0.68 -0.47
C LEU A 93 8.57 1.29 -1.88
N GLY A 94 9.15 0.57 -2.82
CA GLY A 94 9.25 1.03 -4.22
C GLY A 94 7.89 1.18 -4.89
N PHE A 95 7.00 0.23 -4.68
CA PHE A 95 5.67 0.27 -5.28
C PHE A 95 4.81 1.40 -4.66
N HIS A 96 4.82 1.54 -3.33
CA HIS A 96 4.06 2.59 -2.65
C HIS A 96 4.54 3.99 -3.07
N ALA A 97 5.85 4.22 -3.02
CA ALA A 97 6.44 5.49 -3.45
C ALA A 97 6.17 5.80 -4.93
N GLY A 98 6.37 4.81 -5.79
CA GLY A 98 6.14 4.95 -7.24
C GLY A 98 4.68 5.21 -7.57
N ASN A 99 3.74 4.52 -6.92
CA ASN A 99 2.31 4.73 -7.12
C ASN A 99 1.90 6.16 -6.73
N ASN A 100 2.27 6.61 -5.53
CA ASN A 100 1.90 7.95 -5.06
C ASN A 100 2.56 9.05 -5.90
N PHE A 101 3.82 8.85 -6.29
CA PHE A 101 4.52 9.76 -7.20
C PHE A 101 3.82 9.87 -8.55
N MET A 102 3.49 8.74 -9.19
CA MET A 102 2.82 8.73 -10.49
C MET A 102 1.43 9.37 -10.42
N ILE A 103 0.64 9.06 -9.39
CA ILE A 103 -0.67 9.68 -9.18
C ILE A 103 -0.52 11.19 -9.01
N SER A 104 0.41 11.67 -8.17
CA SER A 104 0.60 13.10 -7.89
C SER A 104 0.94 13.92 -9.13
N ILE A 105 1.63 13.32 -10.12
CA ILE A 105 2.04 13.99 -11.34
C ILE A 105 1.01 13.84 -12.47
N LEU A 106 0.42 12.65 -12.59
CA LEU A 106 -0.42 12.35 -13.76
C LEU A 106 -1.85 12.84 -13.60
N VAL A 107 -2.47 12.62 -12.44
CA VAL A 107 -3.92 12.86 -12.29
C VAL A 107 -4.23 13.48 -10.94
N THR A 108 -5.01 14.56 -10.96
CA THR A 108 -5.61 15.15 -9.76
C THR A 108 -7.12 15.20 -9.86
N ALA A 109 -7.78 15.32 -8.72
CA ALA A 109 -9.20 15.65 -8.63
C ALA A 109 -9.47 16.52 -7.38
N ASP A 110 -10.52 17.33 -7.43
CA ASP A 110 -10.86 18.26 -6.33
C ASP A 110 -11.35 17.56 -5.05
N TRP A 111 -11.53 16.25 -5.12
CA TRP A 111 -12.04 15.40 -4.03
C TRP A 111 -11.01 14.40 -3.49
N THR A 112 -9.74 14.46 -3.94
CA THR A 112 -8.66 13.56 -3.49
C THR A 112 -7.72 14.25 -2.49
N VAL A 113 -7.03 13.46 -1.67
CA VAL A 113 -5.99 13.95 -0.75
C VAL A 113 -4.86 14.65 -1.50
N LEU A 114 -4.42 14.08 -2.62
CA LEU A 114 -3.35 14.65 -3.44
C LEU A 114 -3.95 15.61 -4.48
N GLN A 115 -4.21 16.84 -4.05
CA GLN A 115 -4.64 17.93 -4.95
C GLN A 115 -3.41 18.68 -5.45
N THR A 116 -2.94 18.29 -6.62
CA THR A 116 -1.70 18.78 -7.22
C THR A 116 -1.94 19.41 -8.59
N ASP A 117 -0.99 20.21 -9.08
CA ASP A 117 -0.99 20.74 -10.46
C ASP A 117 -0.55 19.68 -11.46
N SER A 118 -1.20 18.51 -11.44
CA SER A 118 -0.90 17.37 -12.30
C SER A 118 -1.22 17.62 -13.78
N ILE A 119 -0.80 16.68 -14.63
CA ILE A 119 -0.97 16.80 -16.10
C ILE A 119 -2.44 16.75 -16.48
N LEU A 120 -3.21 15.88 -15.83
CA LEU A 120 -4.63 15.67 -16.08
C LEU A 120 -5.44 16.02 -14.84
N LYS A 121 -6.60 16.65 -15.03
CA LYS A 121 -7.57 16.89 -13.97
C LYS A 121 -8.85 16.10 -14.27
N SER A 122 -9.22 15.22 -13.36
CA SER A 122 -10.51 14.53 -13.42
C SER A 122 -11.62 15.49 -12.99
N VAL A 123 -12.54 15.77 -13.91
CA VAL A 123 -13.69 16.68 -13.68
C VAL A 123 -15.01 15.92 -13.56
N GLY A 124 -15.00 14.61 -13.74
CA GLY A 124 -16.20 13.78 -13.64
C GLY A 124 -16.52 13.38 -12.19
N ASP A 125 -17.79 13.03 -11.96
CA ASP A 125 -18.17 12.45 -10.66
C ASP A 125 -17.51 11.07 -10.48
N PRO A 126 -16.78 10.86 -9.37
CA PRO A 126 -16.12 9.62 -9.12
C PRO A 126 -17.12 8.49 -8.86
N LYS A 127 -16.78 7.28 -9.31
CA LYS A 127 -17.54 6.05 -9.01
C LYS A 127 -16.66 5.12 -8.17
N ALA A 128 -17.15 4.68 -7.02
CA ALA A 128 -16.41 3.76 -6.15
C ALA A 128 -15.93 2.51 -6.89
N GLY A 129 -16.74 1.97 -7.82
CA GLY A 129 -16.37 0.80 -8.63
C GLY A 129 -15.10 1.00 -9.45
N SER A 130 -14.88 2.18 -10.06
CA SER A 130 -13.69 2.44 -10.86
C SER A 130 -12.41 2.51 -10.01
N ILE A 131 -12.52 2.90 -8.73
CA ILE A 131 -11.39 2.95 -7.80
C ILE A 131 -11.09 1.57 -7.20
N LEU A 132 -12.12 0.72 -7.05
CA LEU A 132 -11.94 -0.65 -6.56
C LEU A 132 -11.39 -1.60 -7.62
N LEU A 133 -11.67 -1.35 -8.91
CA LEU A 133 -11.20 -2.20 -10.01
C LEU A 133 -9.69 -2.50 -9.97
N PRO A 134 -8.77 -1.52 -9.79
CA PRO A 134 -7.34 -1.79 -9.72
C PRO A 134 -6.97 -2.78 -8.62
N VAL A 135 -7.62 -2.72 -7.46
CA VAL A 135 -7.32 -3.59 -6.33
C VAL A 135 -7.68 -5.05 -6.62
N PHE A 136 -8.80 -5.28 -7.29
CA PHE A 136 -9.25 -6.64 -7.59
C PHE A 136 -8.59 -7.26 -8.82
N PHE A 137 -8.12 -6.45 -9.77
CA PHE A 137 -7.54 -6.94 -11.02
C PHE A 137 -6.04 -6.66 -11.14
N ILE A 138 -5.61 -5.43 -10.88
CA ILE A 138 -4.21 -5.05 -11.10
C ILE A 138 -3.30 -5.62 -10.01
N TYR A 139 -3.68 -5.53 -8.72
CA TYR A 139 -2.83 -6.05 -7.65
C TYR A 139 -2.59 -7.57 -7.74
N PRO A 140 -3.58 -8.42 -8.01
CA PRO A 140 -3.32 -9.85 -8.27
C PRO A 140 -2.39 -10.09 -9.46
N LEU A 141 -2.53 -9.32 -10.55
CA LEU A 141 -1.63 -9.45 -11.70
C LEU A 141 -0.19 -9.05 -11.35
N ILE A 142 -0.01 -8.01 -10.56
CA ILE A 142 1.32 -7.58 -10.08
C ILE A 142 1.93 -8.65 -9.16
N ILE A 143 1.15 -9.21 -8.24
CA ILE A 143 1.58 -10.31 -7.37
C ILE A 143 2.02 -11.51 -8.22
N LEU A 144 1.24 -11.89 -9.23
CA LEU A 144 1.58 -12.98 -10.14
C LEU A 144 2.86 -12.68 -10.94
N TYR A 145 3.03 -11.45 -11.41
CA TYR A 145 4.24 -11.02 -12.10
C TYR A 145 5.47 -11.14 -11.21
N PHE A 146 5.43 -10.58 -9.99
CA PHE A 146 6.55 -10.66 -9.06
C PHE A 146 6.81 -12.10 -8.59
N SER A 147 5.76 -12.87 -8.36
CA SER A 147 5.88 -14.29 -8.03
C SER A 147 6.70 -15.08 -9.08
N LYS A 148 6.44 -14.82 -10.36
CA LYS A 148 7.21 -15.42 -11.46
C LYS A 148 8.61 -14.85 -11.55
N LYS A 149 8.75 -13.53 -11.48
CA LYS A 149 10.03 -12.82 -11.63
C LYS A 149 11.03 -13.18 -10.53
N TYR A 150 10.59 -13.26 -9.29
CA TYR A 150 11.42 -13.54 -8.12
C TYR A 150 11.31 -14.99 -7.64
N ASN A 151 10.61 -15.84 -8.39
CA ASN A 151 10.43 -17.27 -8.09
C ASN A 151 9.92 -17.52 -6.66
N TRP A 152 8.90 -16.79 -6.24
CA TRP A 152 8.33 -16.92 -4.90
C TRP A 152 7.76 -18.30 -4.67
N LYS A 153 8.15 -18.91 -3.55
CA LYS A 153 7.75 -20.26 -3.13
C LYS A 153 7.18 -20.21 -1.72
N ASP A 154 6.67 -21.35 -1.25
CA ASP A 154 6.19 -21.55 0.12
C ASP A 154 5.12 -20.56 0.58
N TRP A 155 4.21 -20.19 -0.32
CA TRP A 155 3.13 -19.25 -0.09
C TRP A 155 2.38 -19.50 1.22
N ASN A 156 2.02 -20.78 1.47
CA ASN A 156 1.29 -21.14 2.67
C ASN A 156 2.08 -20.83 3.94
N ASN A 157 3.35 -21.20 3.98
CA ASN A 157 4.19 -20.92 5.13
C ASN A 157 4.50 -19.43 5.28
N LYS A 158 4.79 -18.73 4.17
CA LYS A 158 5.11 -17.30 4.20
C LYS A 158 3.92 -16.42 4.62
N LEU A 159 2.69 -16.79 4.29
CA LEU A 159 1.49 -16.01 4.64
C LEU A 159 0.79 -16.51 5.90
N PHE A 160 0.77 -17.82 6.15
CA PHE A 160 -0.01 -18.44 7.22
C PHE A 160 0.83 -19.24 8.23
N GLY A 161 2.15 -19.33 8.01
CA GLY A 161 3.05 -20.11 8.85
C GLY A 161 3.15 -19.57 10.28
N LYS A 162 3.59 -20.47 11.19
CA LYS A 162 3.92 -20.11 12.55
C LYS A 162 5.31 -19.47 12.62
N ILE A 163 5.47 -18.53 13.54
CA ILE A 163 6.77 -17.93 13.87
C ILE A 163 7.31 -18.67 15.08
N SER A 164 8.40 -19.43 14.91
CA SER A 164 9.16 -20.01 16.02
C SER A 164 10.19 -18.97 16.48
N LEU A 165 10.13 -18.64 17.76
CA LEU A 165 11.16 -17.85 18.43
C LEU A 165 12.22 -18.84 18.94
N ASP A 166 12.90 -19.55 18.04
CA ASP A 166 14.05 -20.33 18.44
C ASP A 166 15.16 -19.38 18.89
N ASN A 167 15.49 -19.47 20.18
CA ASN A 167 16.57 -18.76 20.83
C ASN A 167 17.92 -19.12 20.17
N LYS A 168 18.21 -18.45 19.06
CA LYS A 168 19.58 -18.32 18.58
C LYS A 168 19.95 -16.86 18.69
N ILE A 169 20.32 -16.48 19.93
CA ILE A 169 21.25 -15.39 20.18
C ILE A 169 22.65 -15.92 19.95
#